data_df8c01cc50d659bbea39e27f22a77b0f
#
_entry.id   df8c01cc50d659bbea39e27f22a77b0f
#
_cell.length_a   1.000
_cell.length_b   1.000
_cell.length_c   1.000
_cell.angle_alpha   90.00
_cell.angle_beta   90.00
_cell.angle_gamma   90.00
#
_symmetry.space_group_name_H-M   'P 1'
#
loop_
_entity.id
_entity.type
_entity.pdbx_description
1 polymer ?
#
loop_
_entity_poly.entity_id
_entity_poly.type
_entity_poly.pdbx_seq_one_letter_code
_entity_poly.pdbx_strand_id
1 'polypeptide(L)'
;MADEKSCGAIVYTYEEGVRKYVIIRGTGIYKEFCGFPKGHMEPGETETETALREVKEETGLDVTILDGFRRVDEHFLAREGRPNDKKMNVYFLAEYRDQEIKAQQSEVSEIVLLDYHEALQNLQYEESKRELTEAEAYLCRSTKR
;
A
#
# COMPACT_ATOMS: atom_id res chain seq x y z
N MET A 1 20.02 17.10 4.99
CA MET A 1 18.68 17.13 4.49
C MET A 1 18.19 15.75 4.15
N ALA A 2 17.09 15.35 4.71
CA ALA A 2 16.67 13.98 4.55
C ALA A 2 15.26 13.91 4.00
N ASP A 3 15.16 13.70 2.70
CA ASP A 3 13.91 13.28 2.13
C ASP A 3 13.70 11.82 2.46
N GLU A 4 12.47 11.45 2.76
CA GLU A 4 12.12 10.07 3.05
C GLU A 4 11.48 9.45 1.82
N LYS A 5 11.82 8.20 1.55
CA LYS A 5 11.22 7.46 0.47
C LYS A 5 10.76 6.11 1.00
N SER A 6 9.48 5.83 0.80
CA SER A 6 8.89 4.54 1.12
C SER A 6 8.36 3.90 -0.14
N CYS A 7 8.39 2.59 -0.20
CA CYS A 7 7.83 1.84 -1.31
C CYS A 7 6.91 0.77 -0.77
N GLY A 8 5.84 0.52 -1.50
CA GLY A 8 4.87 -0.47 -1.11
C GLY A 8 4.04 -0.88 -2.32
N ALA A 9 2.89 -1.47 -2.04
CA ALA A 9 2.05 -1.96 -3.12
C ALA A 9 0.58 -1.86 -2.77
N ILE A 10 -0.22 -1.63 -3.81
CA ILE A 10 -1.66 -1.84 -3.76
C ILE A 10 -1.83 -3.32 -4.05
N VAL A 11 -2.15 -4.09 -3.02
CA VAL A 11 -2.18 -5.56 -3.09
C VAL A 11 -3.62 -6.02 -3.20
N TYR A 12 -3.89 -6.91 -4.14
CA TYR A 12 -5.23 -7.44 -4.30
C TYR A 12 -5.23 -8.95 -4.43
N THR A 13 -6.38 -9.53 -4.18
CA THR A 13 -6.67 -10.94 -4.38
C THR A 13 -8.15 -11.08 -4.72
N TYR A 14 -8.62 -12.30 -4.89
CA TYR A 14 -10.03 -12.56 -5.14
C TYR A 14 -10.57 -13.51 -4.08
N GLU A 15 -11.73 -13.18 -3.52
CA GLU A 15 -12.48 -14.04 -2.63
C GLU A 15 -13.87 -14.23 -3.23
N GLU A 16 -14.23 -15.48 -3.52
CA GLU A 16 -15.54 -15.82 -4.09
C GLU A 16 -15.85 -14.97 -5.34
N GLY A 17 -14.82 -14.73 -6.15
CA GLY A 17 -14.98 -13.96 -7.40
C GLY A 17 -14.95 -12.45 -7.23
N VAL A 18 -14.81 -11.96 -6.00
CA VAL A 18 -14.78 -10.52 -5.72
C VAL A 18 -13.35 -10.08 -5.46
N ARG A 19 -12.93 -8.99 -6.14
CA ARG A 19 -11.61 -8.43 -5.90
C ARG A 19 -11.57 -7.74 -4.55
N LYS A 20 -10.59 -8.10 -3.74
CA LYS A 20 -10.37 -7.52 -2.42
C LYS A 20 -8.98 -6.91 -2.35
N TYR A 21 -8.88 -5.80 -1.67
CA TYR A 21 -7.62 -5.08 -1.47
C TYR A 21 -7.14 -5.24 -0.03
N VAL A 22 -5.84 -5.37 0.13
CA VAL A 22 -5.19 -5.49 1.44
C VAL A 22 -4.97 -4.09 1.99
N ILE A 23 -5.62 -3.78 3.10
CA ILE A 23 -5.56 -2.45 3.70
C ILE A 23 -5.02 -2.59 5.12
N ILE A 24 -4.05 -1.75 5.46
CA ILE A 24 -3.52 -1.63 6.81
C ILE A 24 -4.34 -0.56 7.51
N ARG A 25 -4.96 -0.91 8.62
CA ARG A 25 -5.83 -0.01 9.36
C ARG A 25 -5.31 0.14 10.79
N GLY A 26 -5.18 1.39 11.25
CA GLY A 26 -4.73 1.66 12.60
C GLY A 26 -5.77 1.28 13.64
N THR A 27 -5.31 1.05 14.86
CA THR A 27 -6.15 0.72 16.00
C THR A 27 -5.83 1.66 17.15
N GLY A 28 -6.74 1.75 18.13
CA GLY A 28 -6.55 2.61 19.31
C GLY A 28 -6.38 4.07 18.92
N ILE A 29 -5.26 4.67 19.36
CA ILE A 29 -4.99 6.08 19.04
C ILE A 29 -4.66 6.31 17.57
N TYR A 30 -4.38 5.23 16.82
CA TYR A 30 -4.06 5.30 15.39
C TYR A 30 -5.25 4.96 14.51
N LYS A 31 -6.45 4.92 15.05
CA LYS A 31 -7.65 4.45 14.34
C LYS A 31 -7.98 5.24 13.07
N GLU A 32 -7.46 6.46 12.95
CA GLU A 32 -7.68 7.27 11.75
C GLU A 32 -6.79 6.85 10.58
N PHE A 33 -5.73 6.09 10.84
CA PHE A 33 -4.83 5.65 9.78
C PHE A 33 -5.47 4.53 8.97
N CYS A 34 -5.38 4.66 7.65
CA CYS A 34 -5.83 3.59 6.75
C CYS A 34 -5.10 3.78 5.42
N GLY A 35 -4.34 2.76 5.02
CA GLY A 35 -3.53 2.86 3.81
C GLY A 35 -3.00 1.53 3.33
N PHE A 36 -2.11 1.59 2.35
CA PHE A 36 -1.50 0.40 1.75
C PHE A 36 -0.23 -0.01 2.51
N PRO A 37 0.15 -1.30 2.46
CA PRO A 37 1.41 -1.72 3.07
C PRO A 37 2.60 -1.05 2.36
N LYS A 38 3.50 -0.50 3.14
CA LYS A 38 4.70 0.17 2.65
C LYS A 38 5.71 0.34 3.76
N GLY A 39 6.93 0.66 3.40
CA GLY A 39 7.95 1.02 4.37
C GLY A 39 9.16 1.64 3.70
N HIS A 40 10.10 2.06 4.54
CA HIS A 40 11.26 2.80 4.10
C HIS A 40 12.20 1.96 3.26
N MET A 41 12.72 2.57 2.21
CA MET A 41 13.73 1.98 1.35
C MET A 41 15.05 1.90 2.09
N GLU A 42 15.70 0.74 2.03
CA GLU A 42 17.00 0.54 2.68
C GLU A 42 18.12 0.70 1.65
N PRO A 43 19.34 1.02 2.14
CA PRO A 43 20.46 1.18 1.22
C PRO A 43 20.68 -0.07 0.36
N GLY A 44 20.86 0.14 -0.94
CA GLY A 44 21.11 -0.93 -1.87
C GLY A 44 19.86 -1.60 -2.43
N GLU A 45 18.67 -1.25 -1.93
CA GLU A 45 17.44 -1.82 -2.46
C GLU A 45 16.93 -1.03 -3.66
N THR A 46 16.31 -1.74 -4.60
CA THR A 46 15.48 -1.08 -5.61
C THR A 46 14.10 -0.81 -5.02
N GLU A 47 13.31 0.01 -5.72
CA GLU A 47 11.93 0.27 -5.29
C GLU A 47 11.11 -1.00 -5.19
N THR A 48 11.21 -1.89 -6.20
CA THR A 48 10.46 -3.14 -6.19
C THR A 48 10.91 -4.07 -5.07
N GLU A 49 12.21 -4.11 -4.80
CA GLU A 49 12.73 -4.93 -3.70
C GLU A 49 12.19 -4.45 -2.35
N THR A 50 12.15 -3.13 -2.16
CA THR A 50 11.58 -2.55 -0.95
C THR A 50 10.10 -2.90 -0.81
N ALA A 51 9.34 -2.74 -1.90
CA ALA A 51 7.91 -3.03 -1.88
C ALA A 51 7.65 -4.49 -1.53
N LEU A 52 8.37 -5.41 -2.15
CA LEU A 52 8.20 -6.84 -1.88
C LEU A 52 8.55 -7.18 -0.43
N ARG A 53 9.64 -6.62 0.07
CA ARG A 53 10.09 -6.87 1.44
C ARG A 53 9.08 -6.32 2.46
N GLU A 54 8.63 -5.08 2.26
CA GLU A 54 7.71 -4.46 3.21
C GLU A 54 6.34 -5.13 3.23
N VAL A 55 5.83 -5.52 2.05
CA VAL A 55 4.57 -6.28 2.01
C VAL A 55 4.73 -7.59 2.77
N LYS A 56 5.84 -8.29 2.56
CA LYS A 56 6.11 -9.55 3.25
C LYS A 56 6.20 -9.37 4.76
N GLU A 57 6.91 -8.33 5.20
CA GLU A 57 7.06 -8.06 6.63
C GLU A 57 5.74 -7.71 7.29
N GLU A 58 4.92 -6.90 6.63
CA GLU A 58 3.67 -6.42 7.23
C GLU A 58 2.54 -7.44 7.13
N THR A 59 2.49 -8.22 6.07
CA THR A 59 1.33 -9.08 5.79
C THR A 59 1.65 -10.57 5.75
N GLY A 60 2.92 -10.93 5.65
CA GLY A 60 3.32 -12.32 5.44
C GLY A 60 3.12 -12.83 4.02
N LEU A 61 2.69 -11.96 3.11
CA LEU A 61 2.36 -12.38 1.75
C LEU A 61 3.55 -12.27 0.80
N ASP A 62 3.67 -13.27 -0.08
CA ASP A 62 4.56 -13.22 -1.23
C ASP A 62 3.72 -12.80 -2.42
N VAL A 63 3.95 -11.58 -2.90
CA VAL A 63 3.12 -11.01 -3.95
C VAL A 63 3.89 -10.93 -5.25
N THR A 64 3.14 -10.87 -6.35
CA THR A 64 3.69 -10.69 -7.70
C THR A 64 3.34 -9.29 -8.16
N ILE A 65 4.36 -8.48 -8.45
CA ILE A 65 4.15 -7.12 -8.94
C ILE A 65 3.81 -7.17 -10.42
N LEU A 66 2.75 -6.47 -10.81
CA LEU A 66 2.33 -6.35 -12.21
C LEU A 66 3.13 -5.25 -12.89
N ASP A 67 3.51 -5.49 -14.14
CA ASP A 67 4.20 -4.47 -14.93
C ASP A 67 3.25 -3.36 -15.34
N GLY A 68 3.78 -2.17 -15.48
CA GLY A 68 3.03 -1.05 -16.07
C GLY A 68 2.26 -0.19 -15.11
N PHE A 69 2.35 -0.47 -13.81
CA PHE A 69 1.68 0.36 -12.82
C PHE A 69 2.68 0.81 -11.76
N ARG A 70 2.86 2.12 -11.65
CA ARG A 70 3.69 2.74 -10.62
C ARG A 70 3.10 4.10 -10.34
N ARG A 71 2.80 4.35 -9.07
CA ARG A 71 2.24 5.65 -8.65
C ARG A 71 3.08 6.25 -7.55
N VAL A 72 3.19 7.55 -7.56
CA VAL A 72 4.01 8.29 -6.59
C VAL A 72 3.15 9.38 -5.99
N ASP A 73 3.19 9.51 -4.68
CA ASP A 73 2.68 10.69 -4.02
C ASP A 73 3.75 11.29 -3.13
N GLU A 74 3.66 12.60 -2.92
CA GLU A 74 4.64 13.33 -2.13
C GLU A 74 3.94 14.20 -1.11
N HIS A 75 4.52 14.26 0.08
CA HIS A 75 4.02 15.10 1.16
C HIS A 75 5.18 15.85 1.78
N PHE A 76 4.93 17.09 2.19
CA PHE A 76 5.90 17.82 2.98
C PHE A 76 5.72 17.44 4.44
N LEU A 77 6.85 17.20 5.11
CA LEU A 77 6.85 16.82 6.52
C LEU A 77 7.02 18.09 7.35
N ALA A 78 6.07 18.35 8.24
CA ALA A 78 6.13 19.50 9.13
C ALA A 78 6.99 19.14 10.34
N ARG A 79 8.31 19.14 10.16
CA ARG A 79 9.27 18.84 11.23
C ARG A 79 9.92 20.11 11.71
N GLU A 80 10.08 20.21 13.02
CA GLU A 80 10.80 21.31 13.60
C GLU A 80 12.22 21.37 13.03
N GLY A 81 12.62 22.55 12.53
CA GLY A 81 13.93 22.74 11.93
C GLY A 81 14.09 22.25 10.51
N ARG A 82 13.08 21.54 9.96
CA ARG A 82 13.17 21.01 8.60
C ARG A 82 11.80 21.04 7.91
N PRO A 83 11.24 22.24 7.69
CA PRO A 83 9.88 22.33 7.16
C PRO A 83 9.72 21.92 5.70
N ASN A 84 10.84 21.80 4.97
CA ASN A 84 10.81 21.46 3.54
C ASN A 84 11.20 20.01 3.24
N ASP A 85 11.33 19.19 4.27
CA ASP A 85 11.58 17.77 4.06
C ASP A 85 10.39 17.15 3.36
N LYS A 86 10.66 16.28 2.39
CA LYS A 86 9.61 15.58 1.65
C LYS A 86 9.55 14.12 2.03
N LYS A 87 8.34 13.58 2.00
CA LYS A 87 8.12 12.15 2.03
C LYS A 87 7.54 11.74 0.70
N MET A 88 8.20 10.81 0.03
CA MET A 88 7.76 10.24 -1.22
C MET A 88 7.29 8.81 -0.97
N ASN A 89 6.10 8.47 -1.45
CA ASN A 89 5.60 7.10 -1.41
C ASN A 89 5.46 6.59 -2.83
N VAL A 90 6.03 5.42 -3.08
CA VAL A 90 5.94 4.75 -4.38
C VAL A 90 5.13 3.48 -4.20
N TYR A 91 4.09 3.32 -5.01
CA TYR A 91 3.22 2.15 -4.94
C TYR A 91 3.18 1.43 -6.26
N PHE A 92 3.39 0.11 -6.18
CA PHE A 92 3.19 -0.80 -7.30
C PHE A 92 1.83 -1.47 -7.14
N LEU A 93 1.42 -2.21 -8.14
CA LEU A 93 0.21 -3.03 -8.10
C LEU A 93 0.65 -4.48 -8.02
N ALA A 94 0.11 -5.23 -7.08
CA ALA A 94 0.58 -6.60 -6.84
C ALA A 94 -0.57 -7.52 -6.50
N GLU A 95 -0.40 -8.77 -6.87
CA GLU A 95 -1.42 -9.81 -6.69
C GLU A 95 -0.88 -10.94 -5.84
N TYR A 96 -1.76 -11.54 -5.04
CA TYR A 96 -1.44 -12.83 -4.42
C TYR A 96 -2.63 -13.77 -4.57
N ARG A 97 -2.34 -15.07 -4.49
CA ARG A 97 -3.35 -16.13 -4.52
C ARG A 97 -2.98 -17.25 -3.56
N ASP A 98 -4.00 -17.87 -2.98
CA ASP A 98 -3.84 -19.10 -2.18
C ASP A 98 -2.86 -18.96 -1.02
N GLN A 99 -2.89 -17.80 -0.37
CA GLN A 99 -2.08 -17.53 0.81
C GLN A 99 -2.94 -16.91 1.89
N GLU A 100 -2.57 -17.16 3.12
CA GLU A 100 -3.21 -16.52 4.26
C GLU A 100 -2.36 -15.34 4.72
N ILE A 101 -3.04 -14.28 5.11
CA ILE A 101 -2.37 -13.11 5.70
C ILE A 101 -1.85 -13.53 7.07
N LYS A 102 -0.54 -13.32 7.28
CA LYS A 102 0.12 -13.60 8.55
C LYS A 102 0.75 -12.30 9.04
N ALA A 103 -0.09 -11.46 9.61
CA ALA A 103 0.37 -10.17 10.09
C ALA A 103 1.37 -10.35 11.23
N GLN A 104 2.40 -9.52 11.23
CA GLN A 104 3.21 -9.36 12.42
C GLN A 104 2.30 -8.77 13.49
N GLN A 105 2.39 -9.30 14.70
CA GLN A 105 1.60 -8.75 15.79
C GLN A 105 1.97 -7.29 16.01
N SER A 106 0.94 -6.45 15.91
CA SER A 106 1.10 -5.03 16.18
C SER A 106 -0.07 -4.56 17.01
N GLU A 107 0.22 -3.80 18.05
CA GLU A 107 -0.84 -3.20 18.87
C GLU A 107 -1.44 -1.97 18.21
N VAL A 108 -0.83 -1.48 17.13
CA VAL A 108 -1.21 -0.22 16.51
C VAL A 108 -1.90 -0.37 15.17
N SER A 109 -1.93 -1.58 14.61
CA SER A 109 -2.57 -1.76 13.31
C SER A 109 -3.11 -3.17 13.12
N GLU A 110 -4.05 -3.29 12.21
CA GLU A 110 -4.61 -4.56 11.78
C GLU A 110 -4.68 -4.58 10.26
N ILE A 111 -4.83 -5.77 9.68
CA ILE A 111 -4.92 -5.93 8.24
C ILE A 111 -6.31 -6.39 7.90
N VAL A 112 -6.95 -5.73 6.96
CA VAL A 112 -8.29 -6.08 6.50
C VAL A 112 -8.30 -6.23 4.99
N LEU A 113 -9.20 -7.09 4.51
CA LEU A 113 -9.46 -7.25 3.08
C LEU A 113 -10.78 -6.54 2.79
N LEU A 114 -10.73 -5.53 1.93
CA LEU A 114 -11.89 -4.72 1.61
C LEU A 114 -12.12 -4.72 0.11
N ASP A 115 -13.39 -4.75 -0.31
CA ASP A 115 -13.66 -4.54 -1.71
C ASP A 115 -13.36 -3.09 -2.10
N TYR A 116 -13.45 -2.80 -3.39
CA TYR A 116 -13.06 -1.48 -3.90
C TYR A 116 -13.82 -0.33 -3.21
N HIS A 117 -15.15 -0.47 -3.08
CA HIS A 117 -15.97 0.60 -2.49
C HIS A 117 -15.66 0.80 -1.01
N GLU A 118 -15.52 -0.31 -0.28
CA GLU A 118 -15.16 -0.25 1.13
C GLU A 118 -13.78 0.37 1.33
N ALA A 119 -12.83 -0.02 0.49
CA ALA A 119 -11.48 0.52 0.57
C ALA A 119 -11.48 2.02 0.32
N LEU A 120 -12.20 2.49 -0.71
CA LEU A 120 -12.30 3.93 -0.99
C LEU A 120 -12.85 4.70 0.20
N GLN A 121 -13.85 4.15 0.87
CA GLN A 121 -14.47 4.82 2.01
C GLN A 121 -13.56 4.89 3.22
N ASN A 122 -12.63 3.94 3.34
CA ASN A 122 -11.78 3.83 4.52
C ASN A 122 -10.42 4.50 4.38
N LEU A 123 -9.92 4.69 3.16
CA LEU A 123 -8.60 5.29 2.96
C LEU A 123 -8.56 6.70 3.51
N GLN A 124 -7.45 7.04 4.19
CA GLN A 124 -7.30 8.29 4.91
C GLN A 124 -7.02 9.48 3.99
N TYR A 125 -6.20 9.28 2.97
CA TYR A 125 -5.71 10.37 2.13
C TYR A 125 -6.35 10.34 0.75
N GLU A 126 -6.59 11.54 0.18
CA GLU A 126 -7.12 11.66 -1.17
C GLU A 126 -6.19 11.06 -2.21
N GLU A 127 -4.89 11.19 -2.01
CA GLU A 127 -3.91 10.58 -2.91
C GLU A 127 -4.06 9.06 -2.96
N SER A 128 -4.30 8.44 -1.81
CA SER A 128 -4.50 6.99 -1.74
C SER A 128 -5.77 6.57 -2.48
N LYS A 129 -6.82 7.36 -2.34
CA LYS A 129 -8.08 7.09 -3.04
C LYS A 129 -7.90 7.18 -4.55
N ARG A 130 -7.16 8.20 -5.01
CA ARG A 130 -6.85 8.35 -6.43
C ARG A 130 -6.04 7.16 -6.93
N GLU A 131 -5.03 6.75 -6.18
CA GLU A 131 -4.17 5.63 -6.56
C GLU A 131 -4.97 4.33 -6.63
N LEU A 132 -5.87 4.09 -5.68
CA LEU A 132 -6.75 2.92 -5.72
C LEU A 132 -7.69 2.97 -6.91
N THR A 133 -8.26 4.13 -7.20
CA THR A 133 -9.15 4.30 -8.35
C THR A 133 -8.41 3.97 -9.65
N GLU A 134 -7.17 4.42 -9.77
CA GLU A 134 -6.35 4.14 -10.96
C GLU A 134 -5.98 2.66 -11.04
N ALA A 135 -5.70 2.03 -9.90
CA ALA A 135 -5.40 0.60 -9.86
C ALA A 135 -6.62 -0.22 -10.30
N GLU A 136 -7.78 0.12 -9.79
CA GLU A 136 -9.02 -0.58 -10.16
C GLU A 136 -9.30 -0.43 -11.65
N ALA A 137 -9.12 0.78 -12.19
CA ALA A 137 -9.30 1.02 -13.62
C ALA A 137 -8.29 0.21 -14.46
N TYR A 138 -7.05 0.16 -14.01
CA TYR A 138 -6.00 -0.62 -14.68
C TYR A 138 -6.39 -2.11 -14.74
N LEU A 139 -6.84 -2.65 -13.62
CA LEU A 139 -7.21 -4.06 -13.54
C LEU A 139 -8.44 -4.37 -14.38
N CYS A 140 -9.41 -3.46 -14.41
CA CYS A 140 -10.61 -3.64 -15.23
C CYS A 140 -10.28 -3.64 -16.71
N ARG A 141 -9.33 -2.79 -17.14
CA ARG A 141 -8.90 -2.79 -18.54
C ARG A 141 -8.15 -4.06 -18.90
N SER A 142 -7.32 -4.56 -17.98
CA SER A 142 -6.50 -5.75 -18.22
C SER A 142 -7.33 -7.01 -18.35
N THR A 143 -8.51 -7.05 -17.73
CA THR A 143 -9.37 -8.23 -17.74
C THR A 143 -10.40 -8.22 -18.86
N LYS A 144 -10.53 -7.11 -19.57
CA LYS A 144 -11.43 -7.01 -20.72
C LYS A 144 -10.72 -7.53 -21.96
N ARG A 145 -10.92 -8.77 -22.28
CA ARG A 145 -10.39 -9.37 -23.50
C ARG A 145 -11.37 -10.35 -24.09
#